data_6272766ef95e3bbf8fbfe1ef953d893b
#
_entry.id   6272766ef95e3bbf8fbfe1ef953d893b
#
_cell.length_a   1.000
_cell.length_b   1.000
_cell.length_c   1.000
_cell.angle_alpha   90.00
_cell.angle_beta   90.00
_cell.angle_gamma   90.00
#
_symmetry.space_group_name_H-M   'P 1'
#
loop_
_entity.id
_entity.type
_entity.pdbx_description
1 polymer ?
#
loop_
_entity_poly.entity_id
_entity_poly.type
_entity_poly.pdbx_seq_one_letter_code
_entity_poly.pdbx_strand_id
1 'polypeptide(L)'
;MSANKDSKYIVLEAGAAKKGDIEYLSKIVKPDIGIITNIGNSHLEKLKNVEGVFKVKSELIKNIRKGGTLIVPNDKKFLHRWKKMANGIKVLPVPEKFIAANEKILSTKKIMTFDIIENIADKKKPKIIPISSSLLGRHNIQNILVCYTCLNDLGESASMMHKSLKNMFSSISRQQIFSWKNKSILIDDTYNANPESVKRSLDVLSEFSGRKIFIFGDMFELGRFRKKHHIDVGLYAHKAKIDKLITFGELSKLASKRFQKKSYNFNDENELKEFLVNFIKKNDIVLIKGSRGMKMERFI
;
A
#
# COMPACT_ATOMS: atom_id res chain seq x y z
N MET A 1 13.88 11.56 -16.86
CA MET A 1 13.67 12.44 -15.69
C MET A 1 14.02 13.85 -16.07
N SER A 2 13.07 14.73 -16.06
CA SER A 2 13.32 16.17 -16.20
C SER A 2 13.14 16.83 -14.83
N ALA A 3 14.21 16.83 -14.03
CA ALA A 3 14.21 17.68 -12.86
C ALA A 3 14.36 19.13 -13.35
N ASN A 4 13.44 20.02 -12.95
CA ASN A 4 13.56 21.43 -13.20
C ASN A 4 14.74 21.96 -12.37
N LYS A 5 15.55 22.88 -12.94
CA LYS A 5 16.69 23.48 -12.23
C LYS A 5 16.28 24.21 -10.94
N ASP A 6 15.02 24.64 -10.86
CA ASP A 6 14.45 25.33 -9.70
C ASP A 6 13.82 24.39 -8.66
N SER A 7 13.92 23.07 -8.86
CA SER A 7 13.37 22.10 -7.91
C SER A 7 14.18 22.09 -6.61
N LYS A 8 13.52 22.43 -5.49
CA LYS A 8 14.11 22.37 -4.15
C LYS A 8 14.38 20.94 -3.70
N TYR A 9 13.53 19.99 -4.11
CA TYR A 9 13.60 18.58 -3.75
C TYR A 9 13.42 17.68 -4.96
N ILE A 10 14.12 16.56 -4.96
CA ILE A 10 13.96 15.47 -5.92
C ILE A 10 13.55 14.22 -5.15
N VAL A 11 12.41 13.64 -5.48
CA VAL A 11 11.92 12.39 -4.88
C VAL A 11 12.05 11.28 -5.92
N LEU A 12 12.78 10.23 -5.56
CA LEU A 12 13.05 9.10 -6.44
C LEU A 12 12.57 7.80 -5.81
N GLU A 13 11.84 6.99 -6.58
CA GLU A 13 11.47 5.63 -6.18
C GLU A 13 12.54 4.65 -6.68
N ALA A 14 13.07 3.83 -5.75
CA ALA A 14 14.03 2.78 -6.06
C ALA A 14 13.36 1.41 -5.98
N GLY A 15 13.22 0.73 -7.11
CA GLY A 15 12.71 -0.64 -7.18
C GLY A 15 13.77 -1.67 -6.78
N ALA A 16 13.35 -2.70 -6.02
CA ALA A 16 14.22 -3.78 -5.56
C ALA A 16 13.68 -5.13 -6.00
N ALA A 17 14.29 -5.74 -7.00
CA ALA A 17 13.96 -7.10 -7.44
C ALA A 17 15.00 -8.14 -6.97
N LYS A 18 16.26 -7.79 -6.83
CA LYS A 18 17.38 -8.68 -6.41
C LYS A 18 18.37 -7.93 -5.55
N LYS A 19 19.26 -8.70 -4.93
CA LYS A 19 20.41 -8.16 -4.15
C LYS A 19 21.29 -7.28 -5.04
N GLY A 20 21.67 -6.09 -4.52
CA GLY A 20 22.50 -5.11 -5.20
C GLY A 20 21.73 -4.05 -5.97
N ASP A 21 20.42 -4.23 -6.24
CA ASP A 21 19.62 -3.25 -6.99
C ASP A 21 19.55 -1.90 -6.26
N ILE A 22 19.25 -1.92 -4.96
CA ILE A 22 19.14 -0.69 -4.16
C ILE A 22 20.52 -0.07 -3.94
N GLU A 23 21.55 -0.87 -3.73
CA GLU A 23 22.91 -0.37 -3.59
C GLU A 23 23.35 0.37 -4.86
N TYR A 24 23.10 -0.22 -6.03
CA TYR A 24 23.44 0.38 -7.32
C TYR A 24 22.71 1.73 -7.52
N LEU A 25 21.38 1.74 -7.34
CA LEU A 25 20.57 2.96 -7.53
C LEU A 25 20.94 4.04 -6.51
N SER A 26 21.11 3.68 -5.24
CA SER A 26 21.45 4.63 -4.19
C SER A 26 22.87 5.19 -4.34
N LYS A 27 23.81 4.43 -4.91
CA LYS A 27 25.16 4.89 -5.23
C LYS A 27 25.15 6.01 -6.29
N ILE A 28 24.23 5.95 -7.26
CA ILE A 28 24.05 7.00 -8.27
C ILE A 28 23.43 8.25 -7.65
N VAL A 29 22.37 8.06 -6.83
CA VAL A 29 21.56 9.13 -6.26
C VAL A 29 22.27 9.84 -5.11
N LYS A 30 22.96 9.10 -4.23
CA LYS A 30 23.55 9.59 -2.97
C LYS A 30 22.56 10.46 -2.18
N PRO A 31 21.45 9.87 -1.69
CA PRO A 31 20.35 10.64 -1.13
C PRO A 31 20.74 11.30 0.20
N ASP A 32 20.17 12.48 0.46
CA ASP A 32 20.22 13.13 1.77
C ASP A 32 19.27 12.45 2.75
N ILE A 33 18.12 11.96 2.25
CA ILE A 33 17.13 11.23 3.03
C ILE A 33 16.81 9.91 2.33
N GLY A 34 17.04 8.81 3.03
CA GLY A 34 16.60 7.47 2.63
C GLY A 34 15.30 7.08 3.33
N ILE A 35 14.32 6.54 2.57
CA ILE A 35 13.03 6.12 3.13
C ILE A 35 12.80 4.65 2.82
N ILE A 36 12.58 3.83 3.85
CA ILE A 36 12.08 2.46 3.73
C ILE A 36 10.65 2.44 4.24
N THR A 37 9.67 2.30 3.35
CA THR A 37 8.26 2.39 3.73
C THR A 37 7.74 1.19 4.51
N ASN A 38 8.18 -0.01 4.14
CA ASN A 38 7.83 -1.26 4.83
C ASN A 38 8.82 -2.38 4.53
N ILE A 39 8.76 -3.45 5.35
CA ILE A 39 9.39 -4.74 5.09
C ILE A 39 8.28 -5.79 5.08
N GLY A 40 7.95 -6.32 3.92
CA GLY A 40 6.82 -7.24 3.73
C GLY A 40 7.11 -8.38 2.76
N ASN A 41 6.08 -9.17 2.46
CA ASN A 41 6.17 -10.35 1.57
C ASN A 41 6.08 -9.94 0.08
N SER A 42 7.05 -9.15 -0.40
CA SER A 42 7.18 -8.77 -1.80
C SER A 42 8.40 -9.43 -2.43
N HIS A 43 8.29 -9.79 -3.74
CA HIS A 43 9.39 -10.38 -4.51
C HIS A 43 10.02 -11.64 -3.86
N LEU A 44 9.19 -12.46 -3.18
CA LEU A 44 9.67 -13.62 -2.41
C LEU A 44 10.34 -14.68 -3.28
N GLU A 45 10.03 -14.74 -4.56
CA GLU A 45 10.65 -15.67 -5.50
C GLU A 45 12.17 -15.42 -5.58
N LYS A 46 12.59 -14.16 -5.67
CA LYS A 46 14.00 -13.77 -5.78
C LYS A 46 14.66 -13.49 -4.43
N LEU A 47 13.91 -12.90 -3.50
CA LEU A 47 14.42 -12.51 -2.19
C LEU A 47 14.23 -13.59 -1.11
N LYS A 48 13.57 -14.71 -1.45
CA LYS A 48 13.39 -15.91 -0.64
C LYS A 48 12.46 -15.74 0.57
N ASN A 49 12.65 -14.70 1.38
CA ASN A 49 11.90 -14.46 2.61
C ASN A 49 11.99 -12.98 3.04
N VAL A 50 11.27 -12.64 4.11
CA VAL A 50 11.24 -11.29 4.69
C VAL A 50 12.63 -10.78 5.09
N GLU A 51 13.52 -11.68 5.53
CA GLU A 51 14.91 -11.35 5.85
C GLU A 51 15.70 -10.91 4.60
N GLY A 52 15.47 -11.56 3.47
CA GLY A 52 16.04 -11.14 2.18
C GLY A 52 15.54 -9.78 1.75
N VAL A 53 14.24 -9.51 1.91
CA VAL A 53 13.64 -8.18 1.66
C VAL A 53 14.29 -7.11 2.54
N PHE A 54 14.46 -7.40 3.83
CA PHE A 54 15.15 -6.50 4.76
C PHE A 54 16.58 -6.17 4.30
N LYS A 55 17.37 -7.20 3.96
CA LYS A 55 18.77 -7.02 3.53
C LYS A 55 18.86 -6.13 2.29
N VAL A 56 18.02 -6.39 1.27
CA VAL A 56 18.06 -5.64 0.02
C VAL A 56 17.60 -4.20 0.22
N LYS A 57 16.49 -3.96 0.92
CA LYS A 57 16.05 -2.59 1.17
C LYS A 57 17.03 -1.80 2.05
N SER A 58 17.72 -2.47 2.96
CA SER A 58 18.74 -1.85 3.83
C SER A 58 20.04 -1.49 3.10
N GLU A 59 20.25 -1.95 1.86
CA GLU A 59 21.39 -1.53 1.01
C GLU A 59 21.39 0.00 0.81
N LEU A 60 20.21 0.64 0.87
CA LEU A 60 20.05 2.10 0.80
C LEU A 60 20.95 2.85 1.78
N ILE A 61 21.15 2.30 2.97
CA ILE A 61 21.88 2.95 4.07
C ILE A 61 23.32 3.27 3.68
N LYS A 62 23.95 2.40 2.89
CA LYS A 62 25.36 2.53 2.51
C LYS A 62 25.69 3.82 1.75
N ASN A 63 24.70 4.38 1.06
CA ASN A 63 24.89 5.50 0.16
C ASN A 63 24.14 6.77 0.58
N ILE A 64 23.48 6.78 1.74
CA ILE A 64 22.97 8.02 2.35
C ILE A 64 24.18 8.89 2.71
N ARG A 65 24.11 10.18 2.40
CA ARG A 65 25.18 11.12 2.72
C ARG A 65 25.45 11.17 4.21
N LYS A 66 26.70 11.42 4.61
CA LYS A 66 27.07 11.61 6.01
C LYS A 66 26.29 12.77 6.61
N GLY A 67 25.69 12.56 7.78
CA GLY A 67 24.77 13.52 8.41
C GLY A 67 23.35 13.52 7.84
N GLY A 68 23.07 12.66 6.85
CA GLY A 68 21.72 12.49 6.31
C GLY A 68 20.79 11.71 7.24
N THR A 69 19.58 11.46 6.75
CA THR A 69 18.50 10.83 7.54
C THR A 69 18.02 9.54 6.90
N LEU A 70 17.75 8.53 7.72
CA LEU A 70 17.07 7.29 7.36
C LEU A 70 15.72 7.22 8.06
N ILE A 71 14.62 7.21 7.28
CA ILE A 71 13.25 7.04 7.79
C ILE A 71 12.82 5.58 7.58
N VAL A 72 12.40 4.90 8.64
CA VAL A 72 12.08 3.47 8.64
C VAL A 72 10.80 3.16 9.41
N PRO A 73 10.15 2.02 9.16
CA PRO A 73 9.08 1.55 10.02
C PRO A 73 9.56 1.36 11.47
N ASN A 74 8.74 1.72 12.45
CA ASN A 74 8.98 1.41 13.86
C ASN A 74 8.67 -0.07 14.13
N ASP A 75 9.42 -0.94 13.50
CA ASP A 75 9.30 -2.39 13.60
C ASP A 75 10.32 -2.93 14.62
N LYS A 76 9.82 -3.51 15.71
CA LYS A 76 10.65 -4.05 16.80
C LYS A 76 11.72 -5.04 16.33
N LYS A 77 11.43 -5.79 15.25
CA LYS A 77 12.35 -6.81 14.70
C LYS A 77 13.53 -6.19 13.95
N PHE A 78 13.32 -5.07 13.25
CA PHE A 78 14.30 -4.51 12.34
C PHE A 78 14.91 -3.19 12.81
N LEU A 79 14.21 -2.40 13.64
CA LEU A 79 14.63 -1.06 14.05
C LEU A 79 16.03 -1.04 14.69
N HIS A 80 16.29 -1.96 15.63
CA HIS A 80 17.61 -2.05 16.29
C HIS A 80 18.74 -2.30 15.26
N ARG A 81 18.47 -3.13 14.25
CA ARG A 81 19.45 -3.44 13.19
C ARG A 81 19.73 -2.23 12.31
N TRP A 82 18.68 -1.48 11.92
CA TRP A 82 18.87 -0.23 11.18
C TRP A 82 19.67 0.78 11.98
N LYS A 83 19.37 0.98 13.27
CA LYS A 83 20.14 1.87 14.15
C LYS A 83 21.63 1.45 14.22
N LYS A 84 21.92 0.15 14.25
CA LYS A 84 23.29 -0.36 14.24
C LYS A 84 23.99 -0.15 12.89
N MET A 85 23.27 -0.26 11.77
CA MET A 85 23.82 -0.09 10.42
C MET A 85 24.06 1.38 10.06
N ALA A 86 23.26 2.29 10.61
CA ALA A 86 23.22 3.72 10.27
C ALA A 86 24.27 4.54 11.00
N ASN A 87 25.55 4.14 10.90
CA ASN A 87 26.65 4.86 11.54
C ASN A 87 26.81 6.28 10.96
N GLY A 88 26.63 7.32 11.79
CA GLY A 88 26.71 8.72 11.39
C GLY A 88 25.50 9.22 10.59
N ILE A 89 24.39 8.46 10.57
CA ILE A 89 23.11 8.78 9.91
C ILE A 89 22.02 8.85 10.99
N LYS A 90 21.18 9.87 10.94
CA LYS A 90 20.03 10.01 11.83
C LYS A 90 18.96 8.98 11.45
N VAL A 91 18.44 8.21 12.41
CA VAL A 91 17.37 7.23 12.18
C VAL A 91 16.07 7.72 12.79
N LEU A 92 15.03 7.85 11.98
CA LEU A 92 13.69 8.27 12.38
C LEU A 92 12.70 7.13 12.18
N PRO A 93 12.27 6.44 13.24
CA PRO A 93 11.23 5.43 13.15
C PRO A 93 9.84 6.04 13.01
N VAL A 94 8.95 5.38 12.25
CA VAL A 94 7.56 5.83 12.04
C VAL A 94 6.60 4.66 12.30
N PRO A 95 5.57 4.85 13.17
CA PRO A 95 5.29 6.03 13.99
C PRO A 95 6.20 6.12 15.22
N GLU A 96 6.61 7.31 15.60
CA GLU A 96 7.28 7.58 16.88
C GLU A 96 6.92 8.99 17.34
N LYS A 97 7.51 10.04 16.73
CA LYS A 97 7.18 11.43 17.03
C LYS A 97 5.75 11.79 16.62
N PHE A 98 5.30 11.26 15.49
CA PHE A 98 3.96 11.47 14.94
C PHE A 98 3.19 10.16 14.97
N ILE A 99 2.01 10.16 15.60
CA ILE A 99 1.11 9.02 15.65
C ILE A 99 -0.25 9.39 15.07
N ALA A 100 -0.96 8.42 14.50
CA ALA A 100 -2.33 8.62 14.02
C ALA A 100 -3.34 8.18 15.08
N ALA A 101 -4.45 8.93 15.18
CA ALA A 101 -5.58 8.61 16.03
C ALA A 101 -6.90 9.00 15.35
N ASN A 102 -8.03 8.58 15.92
CA ASN A 102 -9.39 8.93 15.47
C ASN A 102 -9.65 8.62 13.99
N GLU A 103 -9.12 7.50 13.50
CA GLU A 103 -9.24 7.07 12.11
C GLU A 103 -10.69 6.75 11.73
N LYS A 104 -11.19 7.34 10.64
CA LYS A 104 -12.53 7.08 10.07
C LYS A 104 -12.48 7.09 8.55
N ILE A 105 -13.10 6.09 7.93
CA ILE A 105 -13.36 6.09 6.48
C ILE A 105 -14.82 6.51 6.27
N LEU A 106 -15.01 7.65 5.61
CA LEU A 106 -16.32 8.15 5.22
C LEU A 106 -16.60 7.66 3.80
N SER A 107 -17.11 6.43 3.68
CA SER A 107 -17.31 5.73 2.41
C SER A 107 -18.19 6.49 1.43
N THR A 108 -19.23 7.18 1.92
CA THR A 108 -20.14 8.03 1.11
C THR A 108 -19.39 9.20 0.46
N LYS A 109 -18.42 9.78 1.15
CA LYS A 109 -17.59 10.89 0.66
C LYS A 109 -16.30 10.43 -0.01
N LYS A 110 -16.01 9.12 0.02
CA LYS A 110 -14.77 8.53 -0.50
C LYS A 110 -13.51 9.19 0.09
N ILE A 111 -13.54 9.54 1.37
CA ILE A 111 -12.44 10.17 2.09
C ILE A 111 -12.16 9.43 3.40
N MET A 112 -10.91 9.52 3.84
CA MET A 112 -10.47 9.10 5.15
C MET A 112 -10.11 10.33 5.98
N THR A 113 -10.52 10.33 7.24
CA THR A 113 -10.14 11.37 8.21
C THR A 113 -9.40 10.72 9.39
N PHE A 114 -8.42 11.41 9.91
CA PHE A 114 -7.70 11.02 11.13
C PHE A 114 -6.95 12.22 11.70
N ASP A 115 -6.49 12.11 12.92
CA ASP A 115 -5.66 13.13 13.56
C ASP A 115 -4.19 12.67 13.58
N ILE A 116 -3.27 13.55 13.21
CA ILE A 116 -1.85 13.37 13.54
C ILE A 116 -1.61 14.03 14.90
N ILE A 117 -1.16 13.25 15.85
CA ILE A 117 -0.76 13.71 17.18
C ILE A 117 0.76 13.81 17.20
N GLU A 118 1.28 15.02 17.36
CA GLU A 118 2.71 15.26 17.55
C GLU A 118 3.07 15.06 19.02
N ASN A 119 3.77 13.96 19.30
CA ASN A 119 4.26 13.64 20.64
C ASN A 119 5.55 14.44 20.92
N ILE A 120 5.41 15.53 21.66
CA ILE A 120 6.53 16.39 22.06
C ILE A 120 6.81 16.09 23.52
N ALA A 121 7.98 15.50 23.81
CA ALA A 121 8.38 15.02 25.14
C ALA A 121 8.24 16.07 26.26
N ASP A 122 8.39 17.37 25.94
CA ASP A 122 8.40 18.45 26.92
C ASP A 122 7.12 19.31 26.96
N LYS A 123 6.09 18.98 26.21
CA LYS A 123 4.84 19.74 26.19
C LYS A 123 3.72 19.03 26.93
N LYS A 124 3.09 19.74 27.89
CA LYS A 124 1.92 19.24 28.64
C LYS A 124 0.70 18.90 27.76
N LYS A 125 0.63 19.41 26.51
CA LYS A 125 -0.47 19.11 25.57
C LYS A 125 0.12 18.77 24.20
N PRO A 126 -0.22 17.62 23.62
CA PRO A 126 0.20 17.26 22.28
C PRO A 126 -0.43 18.21 21.24
N LYS A 127 0.27 18.49 20.16
CA LYS A 127 -0.29 19.20 19.03
C LYS A 127 -1.10 18.22 18.20
N ILE A 128 -2.38 18.52 17.98
CA ILE A 128 -3.31 17.71 17.19
C ILE A 128 -3.52 18.39 15.83
N ILE A 129 -3.36 17.62 14.76
CA ILE A 129 -3.46 18.10 13.39
C ILE A 129 -4.48 17.22 12.66
N PRO A 130 -5.70 17.73 12.40
CA PRO A 130 -6.71 16.98 11.71
C PRO A 130 -6.36 16.82 10.22
N ILE A 131 -6.45 15.60 9.71
CA ILE A 131 -6.15 15.24 8.32
C ILE A 131 -7.41 14.73 7.63
N SER A 132 -7.59 15.16 6.39
CA SER A 132 -8.56 14.60 5.46
C SER A 132 -7.85 14.22 4.17
N SER A 133 -8.06 13.00 3.69
CA SER A 133 -7.38 12.46 2.51
C SER A 133 -8.32 11.61 1.67
N SER A 134 -8.18 11.68 0.35
CA SER A 134 -8.82 10.77 -0.61
C SER A 134 -8.11 9.41 -0.70
N LEU A 135 -6.90 9.29 -0.13
CA LEU A 135 -6.17 8.04 -0.05
C LEU A 135 -6.73 7.20 1.10
N LEU A 136 -7.49 6.15 0.80
CA LEU A 136 -8.13 5.32 1.81
C LEU A 136 -7.21 4.24 2.38
N GLY A 137 -7.51 3.82 3.61
CA GLY A 137 -6.89 2.69 4.29
C GLY A 137 -5.70 3.03 5.18
N ARG A 138 -5.54 2.24 6.23
CA ARG A 138 -4.50 2.43 7.26
C ARG A 138 -3.07 2.48 6.71
N HIS A 139 -2.80 1.77 5.63
CA HIS A 139 -1.48 1.82 4.98
C HIS A 139 -1.16 3.21 4.42
N ASN A 140 -2.18 3.96 3.95
CA ASN A 140 -1.98 5.34 3.51
C ASN A 140 -1.80 6.29 4.68
N ILE A 141 -2.43 6.03 5.84
CA ILE A 141 -2.09 6.75 7.07
C ILE A 141 -0.60 6.59 7.38
N GLN A 142 -0.09 5.36 7.33
CA GLN A 142 1.33 5.11 7.56
C GLN A 142 2.22 5.85 6.55
N ASN A 143 1.86 5.85 5.26
CA ASN A 143 2.59 6.59 4.23
C ASN A 143 2.55 8.11 4.49
N ILE A 144 1.40 8.65 4.92
CA ILE A 144 1.24 10.05 5.28
C ILE A 144 2.11 10.41 6.49
N LEU A 145 2.18 9.55 7.51
CA LEU A 145 3.08 9.76 8.66
C LEU A 145 4.56 9.75 8.24
N VAL A 146 4.95 8.91 7.30
CA VAL A 146 6.32 8.90 6.73
C VAL A 146 6.60 10.22 6.02
N CYS A 147 5.69 10.70 5.17
CA CYS A 147 5.82 12.00 4.51
C CYS A 147 5.89 13.15 5.52
N TYR A 148 5.05 13.09 6.56
CA TYR A 148 5.03 14.09 7.62
C TYR A 148 6.35 14.13 8.38
N THR A 149 6.91 12.96 8.72
CA THR A 149 8.21 12.83 9.37
C THR A 149 9.32 13.40 8.48
N CYS A 150 9.29 13.11 7.18
CA CYS A 150 10.26 13.61 6.21
C CYS A 150 10.21 15.14 6.09
N LEU A 151 9.02 15.72 5.91
CA LEU A 151 8.85 17.18 5.82
C LEU A 151 9.26 17.90 7.09
N ASN A 152 8.95 17.32 8.24
CA ASN A 152 9.38 17.87 9.54
C ASN A 152 10.92 17.84 9.69
N ASP A 153 11.58 16.78 9.21
CA ASP A 153 13.04 16.68 9.22
C ASP A 153 13.70 17.71 8.30
N LEU A 154 13.05 18.06 7.19
CA LEU A 154 13.44 19.12 6.26
C LEU A 154 13.12 20.54 6.76
N GLY A 155 12.47 20.69 7.92
CA GLY A 155 12.04 22.00 8.44
C GLY A 155 10.82 22.59 7.72
N GLU A 156 10.11 21.80 6.91
CA GLU A 156 8.93 22.25 6.19
C GLU A 156 7.68 22.28 7.08
N SER A 157 6.75 23.18 6.75
CA SER A 157 5.55 23.33 7.56
C SER A 157 4.48 22.26 7.26
N ALA A 158 3.79 21.83 8.30
CA ALA A 158 2.64 20.94 8.21
C ALA A 158 1.51 21.46 7.31
N SER A 159 1.37 22.77 7.14
CA SER A 159 0.33 23.39 6.32
C SER A 159 0.49 23.07 4.83
N MET A 160 1.72 22.92 4.34
CA MET A 160 1.99 22.54 2.95
C MET A 160 1.43 21.15 2.65
N MET A 161 1.62 20.20 3.55
CA MET A 161 1.11 18.85 3.38
C MET A 161 -0.42 18.78 3.42
N HIS A 162 -1.05 19.58 4.28
CA HIS A 162 -2.52 19.67 4.38
C HIS A 162 -3.18 20.08 3.06
N LYS A 163 -2.62 21.11 2.43
CA LYS A 163 -3.09 21.60 1.12
C LYS A 163 -2.90 20.54 0.03
N SER A 164 -1.76 19.86 0.05
CA SER A 164 -1.44 18.81 -0.93
C SER A 164 -2.34 17.58 -0.78
N LEU A 165 -2.61 17.12 0.44
CA LEU A 165 -3.45 15.93 0.69
C LEU A 165 -4.90 16.09 0.24
N LYS A 166 -5.47 17.30 0.30
CA LYS A 166 -6.82 17.58 -0.20
C LYS A 166 -6.95 17.38 -1.72
N ASN A 167 -5.86 17.66 -2.45
CA ASN A 167 -5.81 17.58 -3.90
C ASN A 167 -5.10 16.32 -4.42
N MET A 168 -4.74 15.42 -3.51
CA MET A 168 -4.04 14.20 -3.86
C MET A 168 -5.02 13.15 -4.35
N PHE A 169 -4.83 12.69 -5.57
CA PHE A 169 -5.55 11.54 -6.11
C PHE A 169 -4.69 10.28 -5.96
N SER A 170 -5.34 9.15 -5.74
CA SER A 170 -4.65 7.88 -5.84
C SER A 170 -4.03 7.73 -7.23
N SER A 171 -2.82 7.20 -7.31
CA SER A 171 -2.19 6.91 -8.60
C SER A 171 -3.05 5.95 -9.42
N ILE A 172 -2.92 5.98 -10.74
CA ILE A 172 -3.68 5.13 -11.67
C ILE A 172 -3.66 3.68 -11.19
N SER A 173 -4.84 3.06 -11.14
CA SER A 173 -5.05 1.66 -10.73
C SER A 173 -4.56 1.28 -9.32
N ARG A 174 -4.49 2.27 -8.39
CA ARG A 174 -4.17 2.05 -6.97
C ARG A 174 -5.28 2.59 -6.08
N GLN A 175 -6.32 1.77 -5.86
CA GLN A 175 -7.50 2.11 -5.07
C GLN A 175 -8.24 3.38 -5.55
N GLN A 176 -8.28 3.59 -6.85
CA GLN A 176 -9.14 4.63 -7.42
C GLN A 176 -10.61 4.24 -7.27
N ILE A 177 -11.44 5.20 -6.87
CA ILE A 177 -12.86 4.96 -6.59
C ILE A 177 -13.72 5.79 -7.51
N PHE A 178 -14.54 5.13 -8.34
CA PHE A 178 -15.45 5.79 -9.24
C PHE A 178 -16.78 5.04 -9.41
N SER A 179 -17.75 5.70 -10.01
CA SER A 179 -19.02 5.09 -10.36
C SER A 179 -18.82 4.12 -11.52
N TRP A 180 -19.45 2.95 -11.44
CA TRP A 180 -19.30 1.89 -12.43
C TRP A 180 -20.66 1.35 -12.88
N LYS A 181 -20.66 0.21 -13.58
CA LYS A 181 -21.84 -0.46 -14.14
C LYS A 181 -23.02 -0.46 -13.14
N ASN A 182 -24.21 -0.21 -13.66
CA ASN A 182 -25.47 -0.23 -12.88
C ASN A 182 -25.46 0.66 -11.62
N LYS A 183 -24.73 1.80 -11.64
CA LYS A 183 -24.60 2.71 -10.47
C LYS A 183 -23.95 2.01 -9.25
N SER A 184 -23.11 1.04 -9.48
CA SER A 184 -22.21 0.46 -8.48
C SER A 184 -21.00 1.37 -8.23
N ILE A 185 -20.22 1.06 -7.20
CA ILE A 185 -18.94 1.69 -6.91
C ILE A 185 -17.84 0.70 -7.24
N LEU A 186 -16.85 1.13 -8.04
CA LEU A 186 -15.65 0.38 -8.32
C LEU A 186 -14.46 0.94 -7.53
N ILE A 187 -13.72 0.05 -6.92
CA ILE A 187 -12.39 0.29 -6.36
C ILE A 187 -11.40 -0.38 -7.30
N ASP A 188 -10.79 0.41 -8.19
CA ASP A 188 -9.73 -0.06 -9.10
C ASP A 188 -8.40 -0.14 -8.34
N ASP A 189 -7.93 -1.35 -8.08
CA ASP A 189 -6.61 -1.62 -7.48
C ASP A 189 -5.84 -2.65 -8.33
N THR A 190 -5.92 -2.49 -9.65
CA THR A 190 -5.41 -3.45 -10.65
C THR A 190 -3.92 -3.31 -10.94
N TYR A 191 -3.24 -2.29 -10.43
CA TYR A 191 -1.82 -2.05 -10.71
C TYR A 191 -0.93 -3.26 -10.41
N ASN A 192 -1.07 -3.87 -9.23
CA ASN A 192 -0.33 -5.08 -8.85
C ASN A 192 -0.95 -5.74 -7.61
N ALA A 193 -0.60 -6.99 -7.34
CA ALA A 193 -1.07 -7.73 -6.18
C ALA A 193 0.06 -8.52 -5.51
N ASN A 194 0.10 -8.43 -4.18
CA ASN A 194 0.82 -9.33 -3.29
C ASN A 194 -0.03 -9.62 -2.06
N PRO A 195 0.29 -10.63 -1.24
CA PRO A 195 -0.57 -11.05 -0.13
C PRO A 195 -0.96 -9.93 0.84
N GLU A 196 -0.03 -9.02 1.14
CA GLU A 196 -0.29 -7.91 2.05
C GLU A 196 -1.14 -6.80 1.41
N SER A 197 -0.85 -6.44 0.16
CA SER A 197 -1.62 -5.43 -0.54
C SER A 197 -3.07 -5.89 -0.76
N VAL A 198 -3.30 -7.17 -1.06
CA VAL A 198 -4.65 -7.73 -1.17
C VAL A 198 -5.41 -7.63 0.15
N LYS A 199 -4.80 -7.98 1.28
CA LYS A 199 -5.44 -7.83 2.59
C LYS A 199 -5.84 -6.39 2.87
N ARG A 200 -4.93 -5.43 2.65
CA ARG A 200 -5.20 -3.99 2.82
C ARG A 200 -6.36 -3.50 1.95
N SER A 201 -6.46 -3.99 0.72
CA SER A 201 -7.56 -3.62 -0.18
C SER A 201 -8.89 -4.23 0.28
N LEU A 202 -8.87 -5.45 0.84
CA LEU A 202 -10.03 -6.08 1.46
C LEU A 202 -10.47 -5.34 2.73
N ASP A 203 -9.53 -4.83 3.54
CA ASP A 203 -9.84 -3.98 4.69
C ASP A 203 -10.58 -2.72 4.24
N VAL A 204 -10.10 -2.04 3.20
CA VAL A 204 -10.77 -0.86 2.63
C VAL A 204 -12.16 -1.23 2.11
N LEU A 205 -12.31 -2.32 1.36
CA LEU A 205 -13.60 -2.78 0.85
C LEU A 205 -14.58 -3.08 2.00
N SER A 206 -14.09 -3.62 3.12
CA SER A 206 -14.92 -3.98 4.28
C SER A 206 -15.59 -2.77 4.94
N GLU A 207 -15.00 -1.58 4.85
CA GLU A 207 -15.52 -0.33 5.43
C GLU A 207 -16.71 0.27 4.67
N PHE A 208 -16.98 -0.22 3.46
CA PHE A 208 -18.11 0.25 2.66
C PHE A 208 -19.40 -0.47 3.05
N SER A 209 -20.51 0.27 3.00
CA SER A 209 -21.85 -0.28 3.11
C SER A 209 -22.35 -0.77 1.74
N GLY A 210 -23.08 -1.88 1.70
CA GLY A 210 -23.59 -2.50 0.48
C GLY A 210 -23.03 -3.90 0.26
N ARG A 211 -23.42 -4.55 -0.84
CA ARG A 211 -22.93 -5.89 -1.22
C ARG A 211 -21.50 -5.77 -1.75
N LYS A 212 -20.57 -6.37 -1.03
CA LYS A 212 -19.14 -6.34 -1.29
C LYS A 212 -18.71 -7.48 -2.20
N ILE A 213 -18.14 -7.15 -3.34
CA ILE A 213 -17.70 -8.10 -4.37
C ILE A 213 -16.20 -7.91 -4.56
N PHE A 214 -15.45 -9.00 -4.47
CA PHE A 214 -14.04 -9.00 -4.75
C PHE A 214 -13.75 -9.81 -6.02
N ILE A 215 -13.21 -9.14 -7.05
CA ILE A 215 -12.74 -9.75 -8.29
C ILE A 215 -11.23 -9.88 -8.19
N PHE A 216 -10.75 -11.11 -8.13
CA PHE A 216 -9.38 -11.44 -7.78
C PHE A 216 -8.66 -12.18 -8.89
N GLY A 217 -7.59 -11.59 -9.44
CA GLY A 217 -6.65 -12.21 -10.35
C GLY A 217 -5.47 -12.87 -9.64
N ASP A 218 -4.71 -13.69 -10.37
CA ASP A 218 -3.53 -14.35 -9.81
C ASP A 218 -2.51 -13.38 -9.25
N MET A 219 -1.83 -13.79 -8.17
CA MET A 219 -0.64 -13.12 -7.63
C MET A 219 0.63 -13.84 -8.11
N PHE A 220 1.53 -13.08 -8.74
CA PHE A 220 2.81 -13.60 -9.23
C PHE A 220 3.96 -13.35 -8.24
N GLU A 221 5.13 -13.86 -8.55
CA GLU A 221 6.39 -13.69 -7.79
C GLU A 221 6.36 -14.23 -6.34
N LEU A 222 5.49 -15.20 -6.05
CA LEU A 222 5.34 -15.81 -4.72
C LEU A 222 6.14 -17.09 -4.53
N GLY A 223 6.83 -17.58 -5.58
CA GLY A 223 7.63 -18.79 -5.56
C GLY A 223 6.86 -20.01 -5.04
N ARG A 224 7.48 -20.81 -4.19
CA ARG A 224 6.88 -22.04 -3.62
C ARG A 224 5.64 -21.82 -2.77
N PHE A 225 5.42 -20.60 -2.28
CA PHE A 225 4.29 -20.28 -1.41
C PHE A 225 3.03 -19.82 -2.16
N ARG A 226 3.07 -19.76 -3.51
CA ARG A 226 1.98 -19.25 -4.34
C ARG A 226 0.60 -19.85 -4.00
N LYS A 227 0.49 -21.17 -3.90
CA LYS A 227 -0.79 -21.85 -3.58
C LYS A 227 -1.31 -21.46 -2.20
N LYS A 228 -0.44 -21.46 -1.18
CA LYS A 228 -0.80 -21.10 0.19
C LYS A 228 -1.35 -19.67 0.27
N HIS A 229 -0.64 -18.71 -0.31
CA HIS A 229 -1.07 -17.31 -0.26
C HIS A 229 -2.41 -17.05 -0.95
N HIS A 230 -2.71 -17.72 -2.07
CA HIS A 230 -4.02 -17.61 -2.70
C HIS A 230 -5.14 -18.20 -1.81
N ILE A 231 -4.90 -19.34 -1.17
CA ILE A 231 -5.84 -19.93 -0.20
C ILE A 231 -6.06 -18.99 1.00
N ASP A 232 -4.99 -18.39 1.51
CA ASP A 232 -5.03 -17.44 2.65
C ASP A 232 -5.85 -16.18 2.30
N VAL A 233 -5.84 -15.72 1.04
CA VAL A 233 -6.68 -14.61 0.56
C VAL A 233 -8.16 -14.96 0.71
N GLY A 234 -8.58 -16.18 0.35
CA GLY A 234 -9.97 -16.62 0.51
C GLY A 234 -10.43 -16.58 1.97
N LEU A 235 -9.59 -17.08 2.89
CA LEU A 235 -9.86 -17.01 4.32
C LEU A 235 -9.97 -15.56 4.80
N TYR A 236 -9.07 -14.68 4.34
CA TYR A 236 -9.09 -13.27 4.73
C TYR A 236 -10.34 -12.54 4.19
N ALA A 237 -10.71 -12.78 2.93
CA ALA A 237 -11.91 -12.23 2.32
C ALA A 237 -13.18 -12.65 3.10
N HIS A 238 -13.25 -13.92 3.56
CA HIS A 238 -14.32 -14.38 4.42
C HIS A 238 -14.36 -13.62 5.76
N LYS A 239 -13.21 -13.48 6.45
CA LYS A 239 -13.08 -12.73 7.71
C LYS A 239 -13.43 -11.24 7.54
N ALA A 240 -13.07 -10.65 6.42
CA ALA A 240 -13.40 -9.25 6.06
C ALA A 240 -14.87 -9.08 5.64
N LYS A 241 -15.71 -10.12 5.80
CA LYS A 241 -17.16 -10.10 5.50
C LYS A 241 -17.48 -9.71 4.05
N ILE A 242 -16.62 -10.12 3.11
CA ILE A 242 -16.92 -9.97 1.67
C ILE A 242 -18.09 -10.89 1.31
N ASP A 243 -19.00 -10.42 0.44
CA ASP A 243 -20.23 -11.16 0.13
C ASP A 243 -20.04 -12.11 -1.04
N LYS A 244 -19.25 -11.72 -2.03
CA LYS A 244 -18.98 -12.53 -3.23
C LYS A 244 -17.51 -12.46 -3.61
N LEU A 245 -16.96 -13.62 -3.96
CA LEU A 245 -15.63 -13.75 -4.52
C LEU A 245 -15.77 -14.21 -5.99
N ILE A 246 -15.15 -13.47 -6.88
CA ILE A 246 -15.03 -13.82 -8.31
C ILE A 246 -13.54 -13.93 -8.59
N THR A 247 -13.09 -15.03 -9.16
CA THR A 247 -11.67 -15.22 -9.45
C THR A 247 -11.42 -15.35 -10.94
N PHE A 248 -10.28 -14.85 -11.39
CA PHE A 248 -9.80 -14.98 -12.75
C PHE A 248 -8.37 -15.52 -12.75
N GLY A 249 -8.22 -16.76 -13.21
CA GLY A 249 -6.93 -17.46 -13.29
C GLY A 249 -6.84 -18.73 -12.44
N GLU A 250 -5.79 -19.50 -12.72
CA GLU A 250 -5.60 -20.85 -12.14
C GLU A 250 -5.24 -20.86 -10.65
N LEU A 251 -4.52 -19.85 -10.18
CA LEU A 251 -4.12 -19.78 -8.78
C LEU A 251 -5.18 -19.09 -7.93
N SER A 252 -5.79 -18.02 -8.44
CA SER A 252 -6.80 -17.24 -7.71
C SER A 252 -8.03 -18.08 -7.37
N LYS A 253 -8.42 -19.07 -8.21
CA LYS A 253 -9.50 -20.00 -7.87
C LYS A 253 -9.26 -20.79 -6.58
N LEU A 254 -8.02 -20.92 -6.13
CA LEU A 254 -7.73 -21.59 -4.85
C LEU A 254 -8.26 -20.82 -3.65
N ALA A 255 -8.50 -19.51 -3.77
CA ALA A 255 -9.10 -18.70 -2.73
C ALA A 255 -10.53 -19.18 -2.39
N SER A 256 -11.27 -19.71 -3.36
CA SER A 256 -12.61 -20.27 -3.16
C SER A 256 -12.66 -21.39 -2.11
N LYS A 257 -11.56 -22.13 -1.92
CA LYS A 257 -11.48 -23.25 -0.93
C LYS A 257 -11.70 -22.80 0.51
N ARG A 258 -11.40 -21.53 0.84
CA ARG A 258 -11.49 -20.99 2.20
C ARG A 258 -12.39 -19.77 2.32
N PHE A 259 -13.04 -19.37 1.24
CA PHE A 259 -13.96 -18.22 1.27
C PHE A 259 -15.28 -18.51 2.03
N GLN A 260 -15.72 -19.77 2.09
CA GLN A 260 -16.89 -20.23 2.83
C GLN A 260 -18.24 -19.56 2.45
N LYS A 261 -18.28 -18.86 1.32
CA LYS A 261 -19.50 -18.31 0.70
C LYS A 261 -19.47 -18.61 -0.77
N LYS A 262 -20.55 -18.25 -1.50
CA LYS A 262 -20.64 -18.50 -2.94
C LYS A 262 -19.56 -17.71 -3.68
N SER A 263 -18.74 -18.43 -4.42
CA SER A 263 -17.68 -17.91 -5.30
C SER A 263 -17.88 -18.36 -6.73
N TYR A 264 -17.29 -17.62 -7.66
CA TYR A 264 -17.35 -17.88 -9.11
C TYR A 264 -15.93 -17.85 -9.67
N ASN A 265 -15.60 -18.80 -10.54
CA ASN A 265 -14.23 -18.96 -11.03
C ASN A 265 -14.23 -18.94 -12.55
N PHE A 266 -13.36 -18.12 -13.14
CA PHE A 266 -13.25 -17.93 -14.58
C PHE A 266 -11.79 -18.07 -15.04
N ASN A 267 -11.61 -18.58 -16.25
CA ASN A 267 -10.34 -18.60 -16.97
C ASN A 267 -10.44 -17.92 -18.33
N ASP A 268 -11.67 -17.75 -18.84
CA ASP A 268 -11.95 -17.04 -20.09
C ASP A 268 -12.37 -15.59 -19.81
N GLU A 269 -11.82 -14.67 -20.58
CA GLU A 269 -12.07 -13.24 -20.44
C GLU A 269 -13.49 -12.85 -20.82
N ASN A 270 -14.02 -13.41 -21.89
CA ASN A 270 -15.35 -13.07 -22.39
C ASN A 270 -16.42 -13.59 -21.45
N GLU A 271 -16.27 -14.83 -20.95
CA GLU A 271 -17.17 -15.40 -19.95
C GLU A 271 -17.24 -14.51 -18.69
N LEU A 272 -16.09 -14.03 -18.19
CA LEU A 272 -16.08 -13.14 -17.04
C LEU A 272 -16.76 -11.80 -17.35
N LYS A 273 -16.47 -11.20 -18.51
CA LYS A 273 -17.09 -9.92 -18.91
C LYS A 273 -18.62 -10.04 -19.01
N GLU A 274 -19.14 -11.07 -19.68
CA GLU A 274 -20.58 -11.34 -19.80
C GLU A 274 -21.22 -11.57 -18.43
N PHE A 275 -20.55 -12.36 -17.57
CA PHE A 275 -21.03 -12.59 -16.21
C PHE A 275 -21.15 -11.29 -15.44
N LEU A 276 -20.16 -10.41 -15.50
CA LEU A 276 -20.13 -9.15 -14.74
C LEU A 276 -21.26 -8.20 -15.17
N VAL A 277 -21.63 -8.16 -16.45
CA VAL A 277 -22.72 -7.32 -16.96
C VAL A 277 -24.04 -7.64 -16.24
N ASN A 278 -24.36 -8.91 -16.05
CA ASN A 278 -25.60 -9.37 -15.44
C ASN A 278 -25.51 -9.49 -13.90
N PHE A 279 -24.31 -9.68 -13.37
CA PHE A 279 -24.11 -9.95 -11.94
C PHE A 279 -24.04 -8.70 -11.07
N ILE A 280 -23.43 -7.63 -11.59
CA ILE A 280 -23.25 -6.37 -10.86
C ILE A 280 -24.59 -5.61 -10.79
N LYS A 281 -24.96 -5.24 -9.57
CA LYS A 281 -26.21 -4.54 -9.27
C LYS A 281 -25.97 -3.14 -8.74
N LYS A 282 -27.03 -2.35 -8.71
CA LYS A 282 -27.02 -1.02 -8.07
C LYS A 282 -26.56 -1.13 -6.61
N ASN A 283 -25.72 -0.18 -6.21
CA ASN A 283 -25.13 -0.07 -4.87
C ASN A 283 -24.15 -1.22 -4.49
N ASP A 284 -23.73 -2.06 -5.43
CA ASP A 284 -22.63 -2.96 -5.20
C ASP A 284 -21.32 -2.18 -5.02
N ILE A 285 -20.45 -2.69 -4.17
CA ILE A 285 -19.10 -2.20 -4.01
C ILE A 285 -18.15 -3.28 -4.55
N VAL A 286 -17.46 -2.95 -5.62
CA VAL A 286 -16.61 -3.91 -6.35
C VAL A 286 -15.15 -3.52 -6.22
N LEU A 287 -14.32 -4.44 -5.75
CA LEU A 287 -12.87 -4.33 -5.78
C LEU A 287 -12.31 -5.22 -6.87
N ILE A 288 -11.48 -4.68 -7.74
CA ILE A 288 -10.74 -5.47 -8.74
C ILE A 288 -9.25 -5.40 -8.43
N LYS A 289 -8.58 -6.56 -8.30
CA LYS A 289 -7.16 -6.65 -8.00
C LYS A 289 -6.51 -7.93 -8.52
N GLY A 290 -5.30 -7.81 -9.03
CA GLY A 290 -4.45 -8.91 -9.46
C GLY A 290 -3.03 -8.44 -9.75
N SER A 291 -2.10 -9.34 -9.99
CA SER A 291 -0.74 -8.98 -10.40
C SER A 291 -0.73 -8.24 -11.74
N ARG A 292 0.26 -7.37 -11.94
CA ARG A 292 0.36 -6.54 -13.16
C ARG A 292 0.24 -7.35 -14.46
N GLY A 293 0.85 -8.53 -14.50
CA GLY A 293 0.78 -9.43 -15.66
C GLY A 293 -0.62 -9.98 -15.95
N MET A 294 -1.55 -9.92 -15.00
CA MET A 294 -2.95 -10.34 -15.21
C MET A 294 -3.76 -9.29 -15.96
N LYS A 295 -3.29 -8.03 -16.02
CA LYS A 295 -3.99 -6.92 -16.70
C LYS A 295 -5.47 -6.83 -16.32
N MET A 296 -5.75 -6.85 -15.01
CA MET A 296 -7.12 -6.91 -14.47
C MET A 296 -7.96 -5.67 -14.82
N GLU A 297 -7.34 -4.55 -15.21
CA GLU A 297 -7.99 -3.34 -15.69
C GLU A 297 -8.89 -3.57 -16.93
N ARG A 298 -8.68 -4.65 -17.67
CA ARG A 298 -9.51 -5.01 -18.82
C ARG A 298 -10.96 -5.43 -18.47
N PHE A 299 -11.24 -5.61 -17.19
CA PHE A 299 -12.59 -5.93 -16.68
C PHE A 299 -13.35 -4.69 -16.17
N ILE A 300 -12.75 -3.52 -16.25
CA ILE A 300 -13.34 -2.23 -15.82
C ILE A 300 -14.30 -1.62 -16.86
#